data_b982178f29f484c6eb1beb505585cc1e
#
_entry.id   b982178f29f484c6eb1beb505585cc1e
#
_cell.length_a   1.000
_cell.length_b   1.000
_cell.length_c   1.000
_cell.angle_alpha   90.00
_cell.angle_beta   90.00
_cell.angle_gamma   90.00
#
_symmetry.space_group_name_H-M   'P 1'
#
loop_
_entity.id
_entity.type
_entity.pdbx_description
1 polymer ?
#
loop_
_entity_poly.entity_id
_entity_poly.type
_entity_poly.pdbx_seq_one_letter_code
_entity_poly.pdbx_strand_id
1 'polypeptide(L)'
;LKDNSIVNYLGELQNMGVASAKIEGRMKRPEYVSAAVRACVEQRDFGFISDKTQKMLRGVFSRTGFTDAYYIGKTGSHMFGTRTKSDVVSADEKLFSAIRSSYKDEIGNVEITFDFTAKLGENPVLVASDGVHTVKKIADTVTEKAINRPIDAEKCRKQLEKTGSTAYNPTNVN
;
A
#
# COMPACT_ATOMS: atom_id res chain seq x y z
N LEU A 1 23.75 10.37 9.81
CA LEU A 1 24.01 9.89 8.44
C LEU A 1 22.84 10.26 7.54
N LYS A 2 23.11 10.58 6.27
CA LYS A 2 22.12 10.64 5.20
C LYS A 2 21.52 9.26 4.98
N ASP A 3 20.33 9.21 4.41
CA ASP A 3 19.71 7.95 4.07
C ASP A 3 20.47 7.26 2.91
N ASN A 4 20.80 5.97 3.06
CA ASN A 4 21.50 5.22 2.04
C ASN A 4 20.55 4.88 0.88
N SER A 5 20.95 5.18 -0.35
CA SER A 5 20.19 4.85 -1.56
C SER A 5 21.11 4.41 -2.68
N ILE A 6 20.88 3.21 -3.16
CA ILE A 6 21.57 2.63 -4.31
C ILE A 6 20.63 2.43 -5.49
N VAL A 7 19.49 3.12 -5.50
CA VAL A 7 18.46 2.94 -6.52
C VAL A 7 18.99 3.17 -7.94
N ASN A 8 19.91 4.11 -8.15
CA ASN A 8 20.52 4.39 -9.45
C ASN A 8 21.39 3.23 -9.98
N TYR A 9 21.78 2.29 -9.13
CA TYR A 9 22.65 1.16 -9.47
C TYR A 9 21.89 -0.17 -9.63
N LEU A 10 20.55 -0.15 -9.62
CA LEU A 10 19.75 -1.38 -9.69
C LEU A 10 20.03 -2.21 -10.95
N GLY A 11 20.22 -1.55 -12.10
CA GLY A 11 20.60 -2.25 -13.34
C GLY A 11 21.98 -2.91 -13.26
N GLU A 12 22.95 -2.24 -12.64
CA GLU A 12 24.29 -2.80 -12.40
C GLU A 12 24.23 -4.00 -11.45
N LEU A 13 23.49 -3.87 -10.35
CA LEU A 13 23.26 -4.94 -9.40
C LEU A 13 22.58 -6.16 -10.04
N GLN A 14 21.60 -5.93 -10.90
CA GLN A 14 20.96 -6.99 -11.67
C GLN A 14 21.94 -7.72 -12.57
N ASN A 15 22.81 -6.98 -13.27
CA ASN A 15 23.84 -7.55 -14.13
C ASN A 15 24.89 -8.35 -13.35
N MET A 16 25.12 -8.00 -12.08
CA MET A 16 25.95 -8.76 -11.14
C MET A 16 25.27 -10.03 -10.60
N GLY A 17 24.01 -10.28 -10.94
CA GLY A 17 23.26 -11.44 -10.47
C GLY A 17 22.48 -11.22 -9.16
N VAL A 18 22.33 -9.99 -8.68
CA VAL A 18 21.47 -9.68 -7.52
C VAL A 18 20.01 -9.86 -7.92
N ALA A 19 19.35 -10.84 -7.33
CA ALA A 19 17.97 -11.20 -7.68
C ALA A 19 16.92 -10.30 -7.02
N SER A 20 17.23 -9.63 -5.91
CA SER A 20 16.25 -8.84 -5.15
C SER A 20 16.92 -7.72 -4.37
N ALA A 21 16.29 -6.56 -4.34
CA ALA A 21 16.70 -5.41 -3.52
C ALA A 21 15.62 -5.13 -2.46
N LYS A 22 16.04 -5.06 -1.19
CA LYS A 22 15.14 -4.77 -0.07
C LYS A 22 15.02 -3.28 0.17
N ILE A 23 13.79 -2.78 0.18
CA ILE A 23 13.48 -1.41 0.60
C ILE A 23 13.23 -1.41 2.11
N GLU A 24 14.02 -0.62 2.86
CA GLU A 24 13.83 -0.49 4.31
C GLU A 24 12.92 0.70 4.62
N GLY A 25 11.74 0.40 5.16
CA GLY A 25 10.71 1.39 5.45
C GLY A 25 9.93 1.15 6.73
N ARG A 26 10.37 0.23 7.61
CA ARG A 26 9.62 -0.21 8.79
C ARG A 26 9.11 0.93 9.67
N MET A 27 9.91 1.97 9.88
CA MET A 27 9.58 3.12 10.72
C MET A 27 9.25 4.38 9.89
N LYS A 28 8.98 4.21 8.59
CA LYS A 28 8.68 5.30 7.68
C LYS A 28 7.19 5.34 7.38
N ARG A 29 6.72 6.51 6.94
CA ARG A 29 5.33 6.68 6.49
C ARG A 29 5.08 5.92 5.18
N PRO A 30 3.82 5.50 4.89
CA PRO A 30 3.47 4.83 3.64
C PRO A 30 3.89 5.62 2.39
N GLU A 31 3.79 6.95 2.42
CA GLU A 31 4.18 7.84 1.32
C GLU A 31 5.68 7.71 0.99
N TYR A 32 6.52 7.52 1.99
CA TYR A 32 7.94 7.23 1.78
C TYR A 32 8.13 5.91 1.03
N VAL A 33 7.46 4.85 1.50
CA VAL A 33 7.56 3.53 0.88
C VAL A 33 7.08 3.58 -0.57
N SER A 34 5.94 4.24 -0.82
CA SER A 34 5.40 4.44 -2.16
C SER A 34 6.38 5.16 -3.09
N ALA A 35 6.98 6.26 -2.64
CA ALA A 35 7.97 7.00 -3.43
C ALA A 35 9.24 6.17 -3.71
N ALA A 36 9.70 5.39 -2.72
CA ALA A 36 10.88 4.52 -2.87
C ALA A 36 10.60 3.35 -3.84
N VAL A 37 9.44 2.70 -3.72
CA VAL A 37 9.01 1.64 -4.64
C VAL A 37 8.92 2.18 -6.06
N ARG A 38 8.28 3.35 -6.25
CA ARG A 38 8.15 3.99 -7.56
C ARG A 38 9.51 4.27 -8.19
N ALA A 39 10.48 4.78 -7.42
CA ALA A 39 11.82 5.02 -7.92
C ALA A 39 12.53 3.72 -8.35
N CYS A 40 12.36 2.65 -7.59
CA CYS A 40 12.92 1.35 -7.94
C CYS A 40 12.28 0.78 -9.22
N VAL A 41 10.96 0.92 -9.37
CA VAL A 41 10.23 0.49 -10.57
C VAL A 41 10.66 1.30 -11.79
N GLU A 42 10.70 2.63 -11.70
CA GLU A 42 11.16 3.48 -12.82
C GLU A 42 12.61 3.14 -13.23
N GLN A 43 13.50 2.97 -12.26
CA GLN A 43 14.89 2.58 -12.55
C GLN A 43 14.99 1.21 -13.19
N ARG A 44 14.21 0.22 -12.73
CA ARG A 44 14.17 -1.12 -13.30
C ARG A 44 13.66 -1.13 -14.75
N ASP A 45 12.54 -0.42 -14.98
CA ASP A 45 11.79 -0.52 -16.24
C ASP A 45 12.33 0.42 -17.32
N PHE A 46 12.89 1.57 -16.93
CA PHE A 46 13.33 2.62 -17.85
C PHE A 46 14.84 2.92 -17.78
N GLY A 47 15.55 2.42 -16.76
CA GLY A 47 16.97 2.72 -16.55
C GLY A 47 17.24 4.12 -15.97
N PHE A 48 16.22 4.88 -15.60
CA PHE A 48 16.35 6.19 -14.97
C PHE A 48 15.16 6.51 -14.06
N ILE A 49 15.34 7.47 -13.18
CA ILE A 49 14.29 7.96 -12.30
C ILE A 49 13.85 9.33 -12.80
N SER A 50 12.55 9.52 -13.03
CA SER A 50 12.00 10.80 -13.49
C SER A 50 12.20 11.92 -12.46
N ASP A 51 12.32 13.17 -12.92
CA ASP A 51 12.42 14.35 -12.05
C ASP A 51 11.26 14.43 -11.05
N LYS A 52 10.07 14.03 -11.48
CA LYS A 52 8.88 13.97 -10.61
C LYS A 52 9.13 13.02 -9.44
N THR A 53 9.59 11.80 -9.70
CA THR A 53 9.86 10.80 -8.67
C THR A 53 11.05 11.18 -7.79
N GLN A 54 12.08 11.81 -8.34
CA GLN A 54 13.18 12.36 -7.55
C GLN A 54 12.71 13.45 -6.58
N LYS A 55 11.84 14.36 -7.04
CA LYS A 55 11.22 15.37 -6.18
C LYS A 55 10.35 14.76 -5.09
N MET A 56 9.57 13.72 -5.43
CA MET A 56 8.78 12.97 -4.45
C MET A 56 9.67 12.35 -3.38
N LEU A 57 10.72 11.62 -3.77
CA LEU A 57 11.68 11.01 -2.83
C LEU A 57 12.28 12.05 -1.88
N ARG A 58 12.77 13.17 -2.40
CA ARG A 58 13.34 14.24 -1.59
C ARG A 58 12.33 14.85 -0.63
N GLY A 59 11.09 15.05 -1.07
CA GLY A 59 10.02 15.65 -0.29
C GLY A 59 9.48 14.77 0.84
N VAL A 60 9.53 13.43 0.70
CA VAL A 60 9.08 12.51 1.76
C VAL A 60 10.17 12.18 2.77
N PHE A 61 11.44 12.54 2.46
CA PHE A 61 12.57 12.35 3.35
C PHE A 61 12.78 13.58 4.23
N SER A 62 12.88 13.36 5.52
CA SER A 62 13.13 14.41 6.51
C SER A 62 14.62 14.68 6.80
N ARG A 63 15.52 14.20 5.96
CA ARG A 63 16.97 14.36 6.11
C ARG A 63 17.58 14.95 4.83
N THR A 64 18.71 15.60 4.95
CA THR A 64 19.45 16.34 3.90
C THR A 64 19.95 15.43 2.75
N GLY A 65 19.06 14.73 2.08
CA GLY A 65 19.37 13.95 0.88
C GLY A 65 19.85 12.53 1.15
N PHE A 66 20.34 11.92 0.09
CA PHE A 66 20.76 10.52 0.04
C PHE A 66 22.27 10.41 -0.03
N THR A 67 22.78 9.22 0.28
CA THR A 67 24.18 8.84 0.05
C THR A 67 24.22 7.43 -0.55
N ASP A 68 25.14 7.23 -1.48
CA ASP A 68 25.51 5.94 -2.06
C ASP A 68 26.96 5.54 -1.68
N ALA A 69 27.54 6.29 -0.77
CA ALA A 69 28.95 6.23 -0.41
C ALA A 69 29.45 4.83 -0.01
N TYR A 70 28.58 4.04 0.61
CA TYR A 70 28.91 2.65 0.94
C TYR A 70 29.07 1.79 -0.31
N TYR A 71 28.20 2.00 -1.31
CA TYR A 71 28.25 1.25 -2.55
C TYR A 71 29.48 1.59 -3.39
N ILE A 72 29.78 2.88 -3.52
CA ILE A 72 30.91 3.36 -4.32
C ILE A 72 32.25 3.33 -3.56
N GLY A 73 32.27 2.89 -2.31
CA GLY A 73 33.49 2.81 -1.49
C GLY A 73 34.07 4.17 -1.07
N LYS A 74 33.31 5.28 -1.18
CA LYS A 74 33.76 6.63 -0.85
C LYS A 74 33.12 7.12 0.44
N THR A 75 33.54 6.57 1.57
CA THR A 75 33.05 6.98 2.89
C THR A 75 33.73 8.26 3.38
N GLY A 76 33.00 9.10 4.13
CA GLY A 76 33.55 10.34 4.67
C GLY A 76 32.50 11.29 5.25
N SER A 77 32.92 12.51 5.56
CA SER A 77 32.05 13.54 6.18
C SER A 77 30.83 13.93 5.32
N HIS A 78 30.89 13.78 4.00
CA HIS A 78 29.79 14.05 3.08
C HIS A 78 28.59 13.12 3.27
N MET A 79 28.76 11.99 3.95
CA MET A 79 27.66 11.07 4.31
C MET A 79 26.80 11.62 5.44
N PHE A 80 27.25 12.64 6.14
CA PHE A 80 26.51 13.26 7.23
C PHE A 80 25.72 14.45 6.70
N GLY A 81 24.48 14.58 7.17
CA GLY A 81 23.63 15.73 6.91
C GLY A 81 23.06 16.25 8.21
N THR A 82 22.91 17.56 8.32
CA THR A 82 22.19 18.22 9.40
C THR A 82 20.75 18.46 8.96
N ARG A 83 19.78 18.08 9.79
CA ARG A 83 18.38 18.39 9.53
C ARG A 83 18.17 19.90 9.62
N THR A 84 17.72 20.50 8.56
CA THR A 84 17.41 21.93 8.50
C THR A 84 15.89 22.16 8.61
N LYS A 85 15.50 23.41 8.93
CA LYS A 85 14.06 23.78 8.93
C LYS A 85 13.42 23.60 7.55
N SER A 86 14.19 23.82 6.48
CA SER A 86 13.72 23.59 5.10
C SER A 86 13.39 22.13 4.79
N ASP A 87 14.08 21.16 5.41
CA ASP A 87 13.78 19.74 5.26
C ASP A 87 12.41 19.36 5.87
N VAL A 88 11.92 20.16 6.82
CA VAL A 88 10.61 19.98 7.46
C VAL A 88 9.50 20.61 6.62
N VAL A 89 9.79 21.77 6.03
CA VAL A 89 8.83 22.54 5.21
C VAL A 89 8.62 21.91 3.83
N SER A 90 9.64 21.22 3.30
CA SER A 90 9.53 20.50 2.00
C SER A 90 8.57 19.30 2.04
N ALA A 91 8.20 18.83 3.22
CA ALA A 91 7.14 17.84 3.42
C ALA A 91 5.75 18.49 3.31
N ASP A 92 5.42 19.04 2.13
CA ASP A 92 4.13 19.69 1.86
C ASP A 92 3.00 18.65 1.90
N GLU A 93 1.91 18.96 2.61
CA GLU A 93 0.72 18.11 2.67
C GLU A 93 0.11 17.86 1.26
N LYS A 94 0.30 18.79 0.33
CA LYS A 94 -0.08 18.58 -1.08
C LYS A 94 0.69 17.43 -1.72
N LEU A 95 2.00 17.33 -1.45
CA LEU A 95 2.82 16.23 -1.93
C LEU A 95 2.37 14.90 -1.33
N PHE A 96 2.14 14.85 -0.02
CA PHE A 96 1.65 13.65 0.65
C PHE A 96 0.27 13.23 0.13
N SER A 97 -0.64 14.17 -0.05
CA SER A 97 -1.96 13.91 -0.63
C SER A 97 -1.86 13.36 -2.06
N ALA A 98 -1.00 13.93 -2.90
CA ALA A 98 -0.77 13.44 -4.27
C ALA A 98 -0.17 12.03 -4.29
N ILE A 99 0.75 11.72 -3.36
CA ILE A 99 1.32 10.37 -3.24
C ILE A 99 0.26 9.40 -2.76
N ARG A 100 -0.52 9.72 -1.73
CA ARG A 100 -1.62 8.89 -1.24
C ARG A 100 -2.64 8.58 -2.34
N SER A 101 -3.00 9.58 -3.13
CA SER A 101 -3.92 9.39 -4.27
C SER A 101 -3.36 8.43 -5.32
N SER A 102 -2.04 8.35 -5.50
CA SER A 102 -1.44 7.49 -6.52
C SER A 102 -1.51 5.98 -6.22
N TYR A 103 -1.76 5.60 -4.96
CA TYR A 103 -1.89 4.19 -4.57
C TYR A 103 -3.24 3.86 -3.90
N LYS A 104 -4.11 4.86 -3.77
CA LYS A 104 -5.42 4.69 -3.11
C LYS A 104 -6.33 3.74 -3.90
N ASP A 105 -6.24 3.79 -5.22
CA ASP A 105 -7.08 3.00 -6.13
C ASP A 105 -6.46 1.62 -6.47
N GLU A 106 -5.25 1.35 -5.99
CA GLU A 106 -4.61 0.03 -6.16
C GLU A 106 -5.10 -1.00 -5.12
N ILE A 107 -5.84 -0.54 -4.10
CA ILE A 107 -6.44 -1.41 -3.09
C ILE A 107 -7.85 -1.75 -3.58
N GLY A 108 -8.11 -3.03 -3.86
CA GLY A 108 -9.44 -3.50 -4.26
C GLY A 108 -9.52 -4.01 -5.70
N ASN A 109 -8.46 -4.66 -6.20
CA ASN A 109 -8.42 -5.18 -7.57
C ASN A 109 -8.96 -6.62 -7.71
N VAL A 110 -9.30 -7.28 -6.60
CA VAL A 110 -9.90 -8.61 -6.64
C VAL A 110 -11.41 -8.48 -6.56
N GLU A 111 -12.08 -8.68 -7.68
CA GLU A 111 -13.55 -8.72 -7.71
C GLU A 111 -14.05 -9.89 -6.87
N ILE A 112 -15.03 -9.62 -6.00
CA ILE A 112 -15.62 -10.63 -5.14
C ILE A 112 -17.14 -10.52 -5.16
N THR A 113 -17.80 -11.67 -5.19
CA THR A 113 -19.25 -11.80 -5.03
C THR A 113 -19.57 -12.38 -3.67
N PHE A 114 -20.67 -11.93 -3.09
CA PHE A 114 -21.19 -12.44 -1.83
C PHE A 114 -22.61 -12.98 -2.02
N ASP A 115 -22.86 -14.18 -1.52
CA ASP A 115 -24.20 -14.74 -1.34
C ASP A 115 -24.46 -14.91 0.15
N PHE A 116 -25.44 -14.17 0.68
CA PHE A 116 -25.78 -14.18 2.09
C PHE A 116 -27.20 -14.69 2.32
N THR A 117 -27.34 -15.67 3.17
CA THR A 117 -28.63 -16.24 3.55
C THR A 117 -28.79 -16.22 5.07
N ALA A 118 -29.89 -15.65 5.55
CA ALA A 118 -30.29 -15.68 6.95
C ALA A 118 -31.78 -15.96 7.05
N LYS A 119 -32.16 -17.05 7.72
CA LYS A 119 -33.54 -17.42 7.98
C LYS A 119 -33.74 -17.59 9.48
N LEU A 120 -34.93 -17.22 9.95
CA LEU A 120 -35.27 -17.34 11.35
C LEU A 120 -35.14 -18.80 11.84
N GLY A 121 -34.39 -19.01 12.93
CA GLY A 121 -34.13 -20.33 13.50
C GLY A 121 -33.01 -21.11 12.81
N GLU A 122 -32.39 -20.56 11.74
CA GLU A 122 -31.25 -21.16 11.05
C GLU A 122 -29.98 -20.33 11.28
N ASN A 123 -28.83 -20.99 11.16
CA ASN A 123 -27.55 -20.29 11.21
C ASN A 123 -27.32 -19.53 9.89
N PRO A 124 -26.98 -18.25 9.94
CA PRO A 124 -26.64 -17.48 8.75
C PRO A 124 -25.47 -18.09 7.99
N VAL A 125 -25.55 -18.03 6.67
CA VAL A 125 -24.52 -18.55 5.77
C VAL A 125 -24.06 -17.42 4.86
N LEU A 126 -22.75 -17.24 4.76
CA LEU A 126 -22.09 -16.37 3.79
C LEU A 126 -21.22 -17.21 2.87
N VAL A 127 -21.40 -17.04 1.57
CA VAL A 127 -20.50 -17.57 0.55
C VAL A 127 -19.83 -16.39 -0.14
N ALA A 128 -18.52 -16.44 -0.29
CA ALA A 128 -17.72 -15.45 -0.98
C ALA A 128 -16.95 -16.13 -2.11
N SER A 129 -16.93 -15.52 -3.30
CA SER A 129 -16.20 -16.07 -4.45
C SER A 129 -15.54 -14.96 -5.27
N ASP A 130 -14.28 -15.20 -5.67
CA ASP A 130 -13.54 -14.37 -6.63
C ASP A 130 -13.56 -14.94 -8.06
N GLY A 131 -14.42 -15.94 -8.29
CA GLY A 131 -14.51 -16.66 -9.57
C GLY A 131 -13.53 -17.83 -9.72
N VAL A 132 -12.49 -17.89 -8.89
CA VAL A 132 -11.50 -18.99 -8.85
C VAL A 132 -11.61 -19.78 -7.55
N HIS A 133 -11.74 -19.06 -6.44
CA HIS A 133 -11.85 -19.62 -5.10
C HIS A 133 -13.24 -19.33 -4.53
N THR A 134 -13.76 -20.26 -3.75
CA THR A 134 -15.03 -20.08 -3.05
C THR A 134 -14.85 -20.47 -1.58
N VAL A 135 -15.27 -19.56 -0.70
CA VAL A 135 -15.24 -19.77 0.74
C VAL A 135 -16.65 -19.68 1.29
N LYS A 136 -17.05 -20.66 2.09
CA LYS A 136 -18.33 -20.70 2.80
C LYS A 136 -18.09 -20.57 4.31
N LYS A 137 -18.77 -19.62 4.94
CA LYS A 137 -18.79 -19.47 6.40
C LYS A 137 -20.22 -19.59 6.90
N ILE A 138 -20.41 -20.41 7.93
CA ILE A 138 -21.66 -20.55 8.67
C ILE A 138 -21.46 -19.87 10.01
N ALA A 139 -22.39 -19.03 10.44
CA ALA A 139 -22.32 -18.39 11.74
C ALA A 139 -22.55 -19.41 12.88
N ASP A 140 -21.95 -19.14 14.03
CA ASP A 140 -22.06 -20.02 15.21
C ASP A 140 -23.39 -19.85 15.97
N THR A 141 -24.15 -18.78 15.66
CA THR A 141 -25.43 -18.45 16.30
C THR A 141 -26.56 -18.48 15.30
N VAL A 142 -27.73 -18.89 15.72
CA VAL A 142 -28.96 -18.90 14.91
C VAL A 142 -29.52 -17.49 14.77
N THR A 143 -30.23 -17.26 13.67
CA THR A 143 -30.97 -16.01 13.43
C THR A 143 -32.21 -15.98 14.35
N GLU A 144 -32.27 -14.99 15.21
CA GLU A 144 -33.38 -14.76 16.13
C GLU A 144 -34.33 -13.66 15.62
N LYS A 145 -35.56 -13.66 16.16
CA LYS A 145 -36.52 -12.59 15.89
C LYS A 145 -36.03 -11.28 16.50
N ALA A 146 -36.03 -10.22 15.69
CA ALA A 146 -35.61 -8.90 16.13
C ALA A 146 -36.52 -8.38 17.26
N ILE A 147 -35.92 -7.83 18.30
CA ILE A 147 -36.62 -7.23 19.44
C ILE A 147 -37.20 -5.86 19.02
N ASN A 148 -36.39 -5.03 18.35
CA ASN A 148 -36.79 -3.68 18.00
C ASN A 148 -37.06 -3.54 16.48
N ARG A 149 -36.01 -3.61 15.65
CA ARG A 149 -36.11 -3.44 14.22
C ARG A 149 -35.40 -4.57 13.50
N PRO A 150 -36.11 -5.29 12.60
CA PRO A 150 -35.48 -6.35 11.81
C PRO A 150 -34.41 -5.74 10.87
N ILE A 151 -33.39 -6.53 10.60
CA ILE A 151 -32.42 -6.23 9.55
C ILE A 151 -33.08 -6.52 8.20
N ASP A 152 -32.88 -5.64 7.24
CA ASP A 152 -33.36 -5.79 5.87
C ASP A 152 -32.19 -6.13 4.92
N ALA A 153 -32.53 -6.61 3.73
CA ALA A 153 -31.54 -7.00 2.72
C ALA A 153 -30.61 -5.84 2.32
N GLU A 154 -31.13 -4.61 2.27
CA GLU A 154 -30.34 -3.42 1.94
C GLU A 154 -29.25 -3.14 2.99
N LYS A 155 -29.59 -3.28 4.26
CA LYS A 155 -28.62 -3.13 5.34
C LYS A 155 -27.55 -4.23 5.33
N CYS A 156 -27.94 -5.48 5.06
CA CYS A 156 -26.99 -6.57 4.90
C CYS A 156 -26.02 -6.27 3.76
N ARG A 157 -26.54 -5.88 2.61
CA ARG A 157 -25.73 -5.51 1.44
C ARG A 157 -24.73 -4.40 1.77
N LYS A 158 -25.19 -3.29 2.35
CA LYS A 158 -24.34 -2.18 2.77
C LYS A 158 -23.25 -2.57 3.78
N GLN A 159 -23.45 -3.61 4.58
CA GLN A 159 -22.41 -4.10 5.48
C GLN A 159 -21.40 -4.99 4.74
N LEU A 160 -21.84 -5.85 3.84
CA LEU A 160 -20.99 -6.74 3.06
C LEU A 160 -20.14 -5.97 2.02
N GLU A 161 -20.64 -4.84 1.53
CA GLU A 161 -19.89 -3.94 0.65
C GLU A 161 -18.71 -3.23 1.35
N LYS A 162 -18.67 -3.24 2.69
CA LYS A 162 -17.60 -2.62 3.48
C LYS A 162 -16.40 -3.55 3.63
N THR A 163 -15.62 -3.71 2.59
CA THR A 163 -14.41 -4.55 2.61
C THR A 163 -13.18 -3.86 3.23
N GLY A 164 -13.32 -2.59 3.61
CA GLY A 164 -12.26 -1.82 4.28
C GLY A 164 -11.01 -1.63 3.41
N SER A 165 -9.85 -1.77 4.04
CA SER A 165 -8.55 -1.66 3.35
C SER A 165 -8.06 -3.01 2.82
N THR A 166 -8.97 -3.91 2.42
CA THR A 166 -8.62 -5.19 1.81
C THR A 166 -8.47 -5.06 0.29
N ALA A 167 -7.86 -6.06 -0.35
CA ALA A 167 -7.73 -6.11 -1.79
C ALA A 167 -9.06 -6.47 -2.52
N TYR A 168 -10.15 -6.68 -1.81
CA TYR A 168 -11.40 -7.13 -2.38
C TYR A 168 -12.34 -5.98 -2.72
N ASN A 169 -12.92 -6.03 -3.93
CA ASN A 169 -13.91 -5.10 -4.43
C ASN A 169 -15.24 -5.86 -4.67
N PRO A 170 -16.28 -5.66 -3.83
CA PRO A 170 -17.55 -6.33 -4.01
C PRO A 170 -18.24 -5.88 -5.30
N THR A 171 -18.48 -6.81 -6.23
CA THR A 171 -19.16 -6.54 -7.50
C THR A 171 -20.63 -6.95 -7.46
N ASN A 172 -20.97 -7.95 -6.66
CA ASN A 172 -22.35 -8.38 -6.45
C ASN A 172 -22.55 -8.91 -5.03
N VAL A 173 -23.70 -8.56 -4.43
CA VAL A 173 -24.13 -9.03 -3.11
C VAL A 173 -25.59 -9.46 -3.20
N ASN A 174 -25.83 -10.77 -3.12
CA ASN A 174 -27.14 -11.42 -3.20
C ASN A 174 -27.67 -11.80 -1.81
#